data_53d544d2ed14313b40e8e11599eeea74
#
_entry.id   53d544d2ed14313b40e8e11599eeea74
#
_cell.length_a   1.000
_cell.length_b   1.000
_cell.length_c   1.000
_cell.angle_alpha   90.00
_cell.angle_beta   90.00
_cell.angle_gamma   90.00
#
_symmetry.space_group_name_H-M   'P 1'
#
loop_
_entity.id
_entity.type
_entity.pdbx_description
1 polymer ?
#
loop_
_entity_poly.entity_id
_entity_poly.type
_entity_poly.pdbx_seq_one_letter_code
_entity_poly.pdbx_strand_id
1 'polypeptide(L)'
;MFNDKVVVITGGASGIGLASAKRLLIEGAKVALLDVNDNVLEISKKLGGNVLGIKCDVSNENDVKTSIEMVASVFGKIDCLLANAGIGGGANKPADVTLEEWNKVIGVNQTGIFLVNKYVIPYMIKNGGGSIVNTSSMYGLVGAPNSFAYTASKGAINQMTRTLSLAYAENNIRVNAIAPGFVDTAILSGVPDEYKKVMAKDMPIGRLGTDDEIATLVKFLLSEESSFMTGAIISIDGGYTAK
;
A
#
# COMPACT_ATOMS: atom_id res chain seq x y z
N MET A 1 13.62 7.79 -14.50
CA MET A 1 12.27 7.23 -14.76
C MET A 1 11.18 8.05 -14.05
N PHE A 2 11.41 8.51 -12.82
CA PHE A 2 10.44 9.26 -12.03
C PHE A 2 10.79 10.75 -11.86
N ASN A 3 11.63 11.30 -12.72
CA ASN A 3 12.01 12.72 -12.64
C ASN A 3 10.77 13.62 -12.57
N ASP A 4 10.72 14.48 -11.54
CA ASP A 4 9.59 15.38 -11.24
C ASP A 4 8.22 14.71 -10.99
N LYS A 5 8.11 13.39 -10.97
CA LYS A 5 6.88 12.72 -10.54
C LYS A 5 6.69 12.85 -9.04
N VAL A 6 5.47 13.19 -8.64
CA VAL A 6 5.06 13.27 -7.23
C VAL A 6 4.34 11.99 -6.85
N VAL A 7 4.88 11.29 -5.86
CA VAL A 7 4.36 10.00 -5.37
C VAL A 7 3.87 10.14 -3.94
N VAL A 8 2.61 9.83 -3.70
CA VAL A 8 2.04 9.71 -2.34
C VAL A 8 2.18 8.26 -1.88
N ILE A 9 2.65 8.06 -0.66
CA ILE A 9 2.82 6.73 -0.05
C ILE A 9 2.19 6.74 1.34
N THR A 10 1.19 5.90 1.59
CA THR A 10 0.63 5.68 2.93
C THR A 10 1.32 4.50 3.61
N GLY A 11 1.47 4.54 4.95
CA GLY A 11 2.32 3.61 5.68
C GLY A 11 3.79 3.77 5.27
N GLY A 12 4.22 5.03 5.07
CA GLY A 12 5.52 5.38 4.49
C GLY A 12 6.68 5.36 5.47
N ALA A 13 6.42 5.20 6.78
CA ALA A 13 7.47 5.25 7.80
C ALA A 13 8.22 3.91 8.01
N SER A 14 7.78 2.81 7.38
CA SER A 14 8.42 1.50 7.56
C SER A 14 8.14 0.53 6.41
N GLY A 15 8.81 -0.62 6.43
CA GLY A 15 8.54 -1.77 5.56
C GLY A 15 8.44 -1.41 4.08
N ILE A 16 7.42 -1.98 3.41
CA ILE A 16 7.20 -1.83 1.96
C ILE A 16 7.08 -0.36 1.55
N GLY A 17 6.38 0.48 2.35
CA GLY A 17 6.22 1.90 2.05
C GLY A 17 7.54 2.65 2.04
N LEU A 18 8.37 2.47 3.06
CA LEU A 18 9.68 3.11 3.17
C LEU A 18 10.68 2.59 2.13
N ALA A 19 10.69 1.27 1.86
CA ALA A 19 11.53 0.68 0.82
C ALA A 19 11.15 1.22 -0.57
N SER A 20 9.84 1.33 -0.86
CA SER A 20 9.34 1.93 -2.09
C SER A 20 9.75 3.39 -2.23
N ALA A 21 9.64 4.18 -1.15
CA ALA A 21 10.06 5.57 -1.13
C ALA A 21 11.54 5.72 -1.50
N LYS A 22 12.42 4.93 -0.88
CA LYS A 22 13.86 4.95 -1.16
C LYS A 22 14.16 4.66 -2.63
N ARG A 23 13.53 3.63 -3.22
CA ARG A 23 13.73 3.30 -4.63
C ARG A 23 13.25 4.39 -5.58
N LEU A 24 12.09 4.98 -5.29
CA LEU A 24 11.52 6.05 -6.12
C LEU A 24 12.34 7.35 -6.03
N LEU A 25 12.91 7.67 -4.87
CA LEU A 25 13.81 8.79 -4.69
C LEU A 25 15.10 8.66 -5.52
N ILE A 26 15.69 7.46 -5.58
CA ILE A 26 16.86 7.18 -6.43
C ILE A 26 16.54 7.42 -7.91
N GLU A 27 15.30 7.22 -8.32
CA GLU A 27 14.82 7.46 -9.69
C GLU A 27 14.37 8.90 -9.96
N GLY A 28 14.55 9.81 -8.98
CA GLY A 28 14.28 11.24 -9.11
C GLY A 28 12.87 11.70 -8.73
N ALA A 29 12.08 10.85 -8.05
CA ALA A 29 10.75 11.22 -7.58
C ALA A 29 10.79 12.26 -6.45
N LYS A 30 9.69 13.00 -6.32
CA LYS A 30 9.29 13.72 -5.10
C LYS A 30 8.31 12.82 -4.34
N VAL A 31 8.51 12.60 -3.06
CA VAL A 31 7.75 11.61 -2.29
C VAL A 31 7.06 12.27 -1.09
N ALA A 32 5.76 12.05 -0.95
CA ALA A 32 5.01 12.37 0.27
C ALA A 32 4.79 11.08 1.07
N LEU A 33 5.35 11.01 2.27
CA LEU A 33 5.18 9.92 3.22
C LEU A 33 4.08 10.27 4.20
N LEU A 34 3.00 9.51 4.18
CA LEU A 34 1.89 9.59 5.12
C LEU A 34 1.94 8.40 6.07
N ASP A 35 1.95 8.64 7.37
CA ASP A 35 1.95 7.56 8.38
C ASP A 35 1.29 8.05 9.67
N VAL A 36 0.67 7.14 10.40
CA VAL A 36 0.10 7.44 11.73
C VAL A 36 1.20 7.64 12.78
N ASN A 37 2.38 7.07 12.55
CA ASN A 37 3.51 7.18 13.45
C ASN A 37 4.26 8.52 13.24
N ASP A 38 4.49 9.26 14.31
CA ASP A 38 5.18 10.55 14.31
C ASP A 38 6.62 10.48 13.75
N ASN A 39 7.26 9.32 13.77
CA ASN A 39 8.60 9.15 13.22
C ASN A 39 8.69 9.43 11.71
N VAL A 40 7.57 9.48 10.99
CA VAL A 40 7.51 9.87 9.57
C VAL A 40 8.15 11.24 9.32
N LEU A 41 8.03 12.17 10.28
CA LEU A 41 8.62 13.52 10.21
C LEU A 41 10.16 13.48 10.28
N GLU A 42 10.72 12.62 11.10
CA GLU A 42 12.17 12.44 11.17
C GLU A 42 12.73 11.68 9.97
N ILE A 43 12.00 10.63 9.54
CA ILE A 43 12.38 9.82 8.37
C ILE A 43 12.41 10.70 7.12
N SER A 44 11.40 11.55 6.91
CA SER A 44 11.37 12.45 5.77
C SER A 44 12.57 13.41 5.75
N LYS A 45 12.94 13.97 6.89
CA LYS A 45 14.14 14.83 7.03
C LYS A 45 15.43 14.07 6.70
N LYS A 46 15.56 12.82 7.15
CA LYS A 46 16.74 11.97 6.88
C LYS A 46 16.86 11.58 5.40
N LEU A 47 15.73 11.44 4.69
CA LEU A 47 15.72 11.09 3.26
C LEU A 47 16.02 12.28 2.35
N GLY A 48 15.85 13.52 2.82
CA GLY A 48 16.29 14.73 2.11
C GLY A 48 15.16 15.58 1.51
N GLY A 49 15.55 16.64 0.79
CA GLY A 49 14.66 17.75 0.39
C GLY A 49 13.50 17.41 -0.57
N ASN A 50 13.53 16.25 -1.24
CA ASN A 50 12.45 15.81 -2.11
C ASN A 50 11.38 14.97 -1.37
N VAL A 51 11.41 14.95 -0.03
CA VAL A 51 10.49 14.16 0.78
C VAL A 51 9.69 15.05 1.73
N LEU A 52 8.38 14.90 1.70
CA LEU A 52 7.45 15.52 2.63
C LEU A 52 6.89 14.44 3.57
N GLY A 53 7.14 14.55 4.87
CA GLY A 53 6.54 13.68 5.88
C GLY A 53 5.28 14.31 6.47
N ILE A 54 4.20 13.56 6.58
CA ILE A 54 2.93 14.01 7.14
C ILE A 54 2.40 12.93 8.10
N LYS A 55 2.08 13.32 9.34
CA LYS A 55 1.30 12.45 10.23
C LYS A 55 -0.13 12.36 9.71
N CYS A 56 -0.61 11.14 9.46
CA CYS A 56 -1.93 10.90 8.89
C CYS A 56 -2.48 9.54 9.33
N ASP A 57 -3.63 9.56 9.97
CA ASP A 57 -4.43 8.35 10.17
C ASP A 57 -5.33 8.15 8.94
N VAL A 58 -5.05 7.11 8.15
CA VAL A 58 -5.81 6.83 6.92
C VAL A 58 -7.26 6.43 7.20
N SER A 59 -7.62 6.04 8.43
CA SER A 59 -8.99 5.75 8.83
C SER A 59 -9.82 7.01 9.15
N ASN A 60 -9.15 8.17 9.28
CA ASN A 60 -9.78 9.46 9.51
C ASN A 60 -9.87 10.25 8.19
N GLU A 61 -11.09 10.49 7.73
CA GLU A 61 -11.33 11.18 6.46
C GLU A 61 -10.73 12.59 6.41
N ASN A 62 -10.81 13.35 7.51
CA ASN A 62 -10.27 14.71 7.56
C ASN A 62 -8.74 14.72 7.50
N ASP A 63 -8.07 13.77 8.19
CA ASP A 63 -6.62 13.63 8.14
C ASP A 63 -6.16 13.33 6.71
N VAL A 64 -6.82 12.39 6.03
CA VAL A 64 -6.52 12.06 4.64
C VAL A 64 -6.71 13.27 3.73
N LYS A 65 -7.87 13.94 3.81
CA LYS A 65 -8.19 15.10 2.99
C LYS A 65 -7.13 16.19 3.14
N THR A 66 -6.86 16.61 4.37
CA THR A 66 -5.90 17.71 4.64
C THR A 66 -4.48 17.32 4.27
N SER A 67 -4.09 16.04 4.44
CA SER A 67 -2.77 15.55 4.02
C SER A 67 -2.61 15.61 2.50
N ILE A 68 -3.60 15.18 1.72
CA ILE A 68 -3.54 15.21 0.25
C ILE A 68 -3.55 16.65 -0.26
N GLU A 69 -4.36 17.53 0.32
CA GLU A 69 -4.34 18.97 0.01
C GLU A 69 -2.96 19.59 0.27
N MET A 70 -2.31 19.22 1.38
CA MET A 70 -0.95 19.68 1.70
C MET A 70 0.07 19.20 0.65
N VAL A 71 0.02 17.92 0.25
CA VAL A 71 0.90 17.38 -0.80
C VAL A 71 0.72 18.16 -2.10
N ALA A 72 -0.51 18.40 -2.52
CA ALA A 72 -0.81 19.15 -3.74
C ALA A 72 -0.37 20.59 -3.65
N SER A 73 -0.47 21.22 -2.48
CA SER A 73 0.02 22.59 -2.24
C SER A 73 1.54 22.69 -2.34
N VAL A 74 2.27 21.71 -1.75
CA VAL A 74 3.74 21.74 -1.70
C VAL A 74 4.37 21.38 -3.04
N PHE A 75 3.86 20.34 -3.71
CA PHE A 75 4.47 19.81 -4.94
C PHE A 75 3.75 20.23 -6.23
N GLY A 76 2.57 20.84 -6.13
CA GLY A 76 1.80 21.36 -7.26
C GLY A 76 0.97 20.32 -8.01
N LYS A 77 1.23 19.02 -7.80
CA LYS A 77 0.56 17.90 -8.49
C LYS A 77 0.68 16.61 -7.71
N ILE A 78 -0.04 15.57 -8.15
CA ILE A 78 0.12 14.18 -7.70
C ILE A 78 0.06 13.28 -8.93
N ASP A 79 1.13 12.54 -9.20
CA ASP A 79 1.25 11.65 -10.36
C ASP A 79 1.00 10.17 -10.00
N CYS A 80 1.44 9.76 -8.79
CA CYS A 80 1.38 8.36 -8.37
C CYS A 80 0.89 8.21 -6.92
N LEU A 81 0.26 7.07 -6.64
CA LEU A 81 -0.16 6.67 -5.30
C LEU A 81 0.26 5.22 -5.01
N LEU A 82 0.93 5.02 -3.89
CA LEU A 82 1.03 3.72 -3.23
C LEU A 82 0.14 3.73 -1.97
N ALA A 83 -1.06 3.18 -2.07
CA ALA A 83 -1.97 3.01 -0.94
C ALA A 83 -1.59 1.73 -0.19
N ASN A 84 -0.70 1.87 0.82
CA ASN A 84 -0.04 0.74 1.47
C ASN A 84 -0.32 0.62 2.96
N ALA A 85 -0.76 1.69 3.64
CA ALA A 85 -1.08 1.63 5.06
C ALA A 85 -2.02 0.45 5.38
N GLY A 86 -1.68 -0.30 6.41
CA GLY A 86 -2.46 -1.46 6.82
C GLY A 86 -1.97 -2.06 8.12
N ILE A 87 -2.88 -2.75 8.80
CA ILE A 87 -2.62 -3.49 10.03
C ILE A 87 -3.05 -4.93 9.87
N GLY A 88 -2.42 -5.85 10.59
CA GLY A 88 -2.93 -7.21 10.80
C GLY A 88 -4.22 -7.16 11.63
N GLY A 89 -4.85 -8.27 11.81
CA GLY A 89 -5.87 -8.47 12.85
C GLY A 89 -5.33 -9.39 13.93
N GLY A 90 -6.16 -9.72 14.92
CA GLY A 90 -5.89 -10.81 15.84
C GLY A 90 -5.90 -12.16 15.12
N ALA A 91 -5.28 -13.15 15.73
CA ALA A 91 -5.27 -14.53 15.24
C ALA A 91 -6.51 -15.29 15.77
N ASN A 92 -7.71 -14.75 15.51
CA ASN A 92 -8.98 -15.25 16.01
C ASN A 92 -9.76 -16.01 14.93
N LYS A 93 -10.52 -17.04 15.34
CA LYS A 93 -11.54 -17.64 14.48
C LYS A 93 -12.66 -16.64 14.19
N PRO A 94 -13.38 -16.77 13.06
CA PRO A 94 -14.42 -15.80 12.69
C PRO A 94 -15.45 -15.48 13.77
N ALA A 95 -15.89 -16.48 14.53
CA ALA A 95 -16.88 -16.32 15.60
C ALA A 95 -16.35 -15.57 16.84
N ASP A 96 -15.03 -15.52 17.01
CA ASP A 96 -14.36 -14.91 18.16
C ASP A 96 -13.85 -13.47 17.85
N VAL A 97 -14.00 -13.01 16.60
CA VAL A 97 -13.62 -11.65 16.20
C VAL A 97 -14.61 -10.65 16.79
N THR A 98 -14.12 -9.72 17.59
CA THR A 98 -14.97 -8.66 18.14
C THR A 98 -15.31 -7.62 17.06
N LEU A 99 -16.46 -6.93 17.23
CA LEU A 99 -16.84 -5.83 16.34
C LEU A 99 -15.81 -4.69 16.37
N GLU A 100 -15.17 -4.46 17.51
CA GLU A 100 -14.10 -3.47 17.67
C GLU A 100 -12.89 -3.83 16.81
N GLU A 101 -12.39 -5.07 16.89
CA GLU A 101 -11.30 -5.56 16.05
C GLU A 101 -11.66 -5.49 14.57
N TRP A 102 -12.86 -5.95 14.20
CA TRP A 102 -13.38 -5.85 12.85
C TRP A 102 -13.34 -4.40 12.34
N ASN A 103 -13.95 -3.47 13.07
CA ASN A 103 -14.04 -2.07 12.68
C ASN A 103 -12.64 -1.43 12.55
N LYS A 104 -11.72 -1.77 13.45
CA LYS A 104 -10.33 -1.28 13.40
C LYS A 104 -9.61 -1.73 12.14
N VAL A 105 -9.69 -3.01 11.81
CA VAL A 105 -9.02 -3.57 10.63
C VAL A 105 -9.65 -3.04 9.34
N ILE A 106 -10.98 -3.03 9.24
CA ILE A 106 -11.70 -2.49 8.09
C ILE A 106 -11.45 -0.99 7.94
N GLY A 107 -11.46 -0.25 9.04
CA GLY A 107 -11.20 1.20 9.06
C GLY A 107 -9.86 1.55 8.43
N VAL A 108 -8.79 0.87 8.85
CA VAL A 108 -7.45 1.15 8.32
C VAL A 108 -7.26 0.55 6.92
N ASN A 109 -7.52 -0.76 6.75
CA ASN A 109 -7.12 -1.48 5.55
C ASN A 109 -8.02 -1.21 4.34
N GLN A 110 -9.34 -1.09 4.56
CA GLN A 110 -10.32 -0.95 3.49
C GLN A 110 -10.78 0.50 3.33
N THR A 111 -11.31 1.09 4.40
CA THR A 111 -11.79 2.48 4.37
C THR A 111 -10.62 3.44 4.10
N GLY A 112 -9.45 3.20 4.69
CA GLY A 112 -8.26 4.00 4.44
C GLY A 112 -7.85 4.01 2.96
N ILE A 113 -7.82 2.85 2.30
CA ILE A 113 -7.54 2.78 0.85
C ILE A 113 -8.61 3.51 0.05
N PHE A 114 -9.89 3.36 0.39
CA PHE A 114 -10.97 4.11 -0.24
C PHE A 114 -10.75 5.62 -0.12
N LEU A 115 -10.50 6.13 1.08
CA LEU A 115 -10.33 7.56 1.34
C LEU A 115 -9.13 8.14 0.58
N VAL A 116 -7.98 7.46 0.62
CA VAL A 116 -6.78 7.94 -0.07
C VAL A 116 -7.00 7.99 -1.59
N ASN A 117 -7.59 6.95 -2.18
CA ASN A 117 -7.96 6.96 -3.60
C ASN A 117 -8.94 8.10 -3.92
N LYS A 118 -9.99 8.27 -3.10
CA LYS A 118 -11.01 9.33 -3.26
C LYS A 118 -10.39 10.72 -3.36
N TYR A 119 -9.40 11.03 -2.52
CA TYR A 119 -8.81 12.37 -2.48
C TYR A 119 -7.63 12.57 -3.44
N VAL A 120 -6.95 11.51 -3.88
CA VAL A 120 -5.85 11.60 -4.84
C VAL A 120 -6.35 11.69 -6.29
N ILE A 121 -7.35 10.92 -6.67
CA ILE A 121 -7.86 10.81 -8.05
C ILE A 121 -8.20 12.16 -8.68
N PRO A 122 -8.88 13.11 -8.01
CA PRO A 122 -9.18 14.42 -8.62
C PRO A 122 -7.93 15.19 -9.06
N TYR A 123 -6.81 15.08 -8.32
CA TYR A 123 -5.54 15.70 -8.69
C TYR A 123 -4.92 15.00 -9.90
N MET A 124 -4.99 13.67 -9.97
CA MET A 124 -4.51 12.91 -11.14
C MET A 124 -5.30 13.27 -12.39
N ILE A 125 -6.63 13.38 -12.31
CA ILE A 125 -7.48 13.81 -13.45
C ILE A 125 -7.05 15.20 -13.92
N LYS A 126 -6.86 16.15 -13.00
CA LYS A 126 -6.41 17.51 -13.32
C LYS A 126 -5.04 17.53 -14.00
N ASN A 127 -4.17 16.56 -13.69
CA ASN A 127 -2.82 16.43 -14.27
C ASN A 127 -2.80 15.60 -15.57
N GLY A 128 -3.94 15.11 -16.04
CA GLY A 128 -4.06 14.32 -17.28
C GLY A 128 -3.75 12.83 -17.13
N GLY A 129 -3.68 12.30 -15.90
CA GLY A 129 -3.51 10.89 -15.63
C GLY A 129 -2.66 10.58 -14.40
N GLY A 130 -2.44 9.30 -14.16
CA GLY A 130 -1.64 8.83 -13.01
C GLY A 130 -1.56 7.32 -12.89
N SER A 131 -0.84 6.85 -11.88
CA SER A 131 -0.74 5.42 -11.57
C SER A 131 -0.95 5.16 -10.08
N ILE A 132 -1.81 4.21 -9.76
CA ILE A 132 -2.17 3.81 -8.40
C ILE A 132 -1.81 2.35 -8.18
N VAL A 133 -1.14 2.07 -7.07
CA VAL A 133 -0.92 0.71 -6.56
C VAL A 133 -1.56 0.58 -5.18
N ASN A 134 -2.53 -0.31 -5.06
CA ASN A 134 -3.15 -0.67 -3.80
C ASN A 134 -2.49 -1.92 -3.21
N THR A 135 -2.19 -1.93 -1.92
CA THR A 135 -1.58 -3.08 -1.25
C THR A 135 -2.65 -4.02 -0.71
N SER A 136 -2.91 -5.08 -1.47
CA SER A 136 -3.70 -6.23 -1.06
C SER A 136 -2.85 -7.22 -0.23
N SER A 137 -3.04 -8.51 -0.41
CA SER A 137 -2.29 -9.61 0.22
C SER A 137 -2.59 -10.91 -0.53
N MET A 138 -1.75 -11.93 -0.40
CA MET A 138 -2.11 -13.29 -0.73
C MET A 138 -3.43 -13.72 -0.05
N TYR A 139 -3.70 -13.24 1.16
CA TYR A 139 -4.96 -13.45 1.89
C TYR A 139 -6.15 -12.64 1.34
N GLY A 140 -5.96 -11.79 0.37
CA GLY A 140 -7.02 -11.24 -0.45
C GLY A 140 -7.41 -12.16 -1.63
N LEU A 141 -6.59 -13.19 -1.92
CA LEU A 141 -6.80 -14.17 -3.01
C LEU A 141 -7.26 -15.52 -2.49
N VAL A 142 -6.80 -15.92 -1.28
CA VAL A 142 -7.15 -17.18 -0.64
C VAL A 142 -7.58 -16.95 0.81
N GLY A 143 -8.33 -17.90 1.38
CA GLY A 143 -8.79 -17.84 2.77
C GLY A 143 -7.65 -18.08 3.77
N ALA A 144 -7.76 -17.44 4.95
CA ALA A 144 -6.89 -17.69 6.11
C ALA A 144 -7.77 -17.89 7.36
N PRO A 145 -7.77 -19.09 7.98
CA PRO A 145 -8.77 -19.47 8.97
C PRO A 145 -8.78 -18.61 10.24
N ASN A 146 -7.64 -17.98 10.58
CA ASN A 146 -7.51 -17.17 11.79
C ASN A 146 -7.22 -15.69 11.50
N SER A 147 -7.61 -15.19 10.31
CA SER A 147 -7.36 -13.80 9.89
C SER A 147 -8.59 -13.18 9.23
N PHE A 148 -9.77 -13.35 9.85
CA PHE A 148 -11.05 -13.09 9.19
C PHE A 148 -11.21 -11.64 8.73
N ALA A 149 -11.05 -10.67 9.64
CA ALA A 149 -11.18 -9.24 9.29
C ALA A 149 -10.13 -8.79 8.28
N TYR A 150 -8.88 -9.26 8.43
CA TYR A 150 -7.80 -8.96 7.50
C TYR A 150 -8.08 -9.51 6.11
N THR A 151 -8.42 -10.80 6.01
CA THR A 151 -8.75 -11.48 4.74
C THR A 151 -9.91 -10.78 4.02
N ALA A 152 -10.98 -10.44 4.76
CA ALA A 152 -12.11 -9.71 4.22
C ALA A 152 -11.69 -8.33 3.67
N SER A 153 -10.88 -7.57 4.43
CA SER A 153 -10.38 -6.27 4.00
C SER A 153 -9.53 -6.36 2.73
N LYS A 154 -8.65 -7.36 2.65
CA LYS A 154 -7.74 -7.53 1.49
C LYS A 154 -8.47 -8.07 0.25
N GLY A 155 -9.49 -8.90 0.43
CA GLY A 155 -10.41 -9.30 -0.66
C GLY A 155 -11.19 -8.12 -1.23
N ALA A 156 -11.67 -7.22 -0.39
CA ALA A 156 -12.36 -6.01 -0.81
C ALA A 156 -11.46 -5.09 -1.66
N ILE A 157 -10.17 -4.95 -1.30
CA ILE A 157 -9.20 -4.14 -2.06
C ILE A 157 -9.06 -4.64 -3.49
N ASN A 158 -9.11 -5.96 -3.72
CA ASN A 158 -9.04 -6.54 -5.05
C ASN A 158 -10.20 -6.04 -5.95
N GLN A 159 -11.43 -6.02 -5.43
CA GLN A 159 -12.59 -5.52 -6.19
C GLN A 159 -12.59 -3.99 -6.32
N MET A 160 -12.17 -3.28 -5.28
CA MET A 160 -11.98 -1.82 -5.38
C MET A 160 -10.99 -1.47 -6.48
N THR A 161 -9.86 -2.19 -6.59
CA THR A 161 -8.85 -1.99 -7.63
C THR A 161 -9.43 -2.18 -9.03
N ARG A 162 -10.19 -3.27 -9.27
CA ARG A 162 -10.86 -3.51 -10.56
C ARG A 162 -11.89 -2.44 -10.89
N THR A 163 -12.71 -2.04 -9.92
CA THR A 163 -13.72 -1.00 -10.12
C THR A 163 -13.07 0.35 -10.46
N LEU A 164 -12.05 0.76 -9.70
CA LEU A 164 -11.32 2.01 -9.94
C LEU A 164 -10.63 2.01 -11.31
N SER A 165 -10.04 0.89 -11.72
CA SER A 165 -9.37 0.78 -13.01
C SER A 165 -10.34 0.98 -14.19
N LEU A 166 -11.55 0.45 -14.10
CA LEU A 166 -12.59 0.63 -15.12
C LEU A 166 -13.15 2.05 -15.10
N ALA A 167 -13.38 2.60 -13.91
CA ALA A 167 -14.00 3.92 -13.76
C ALA A 167 -13.12 5.08 -14.26
N TYR A 168 -11.79 4.92 -14.21
CA TYR A 168 -10.85 6.02 -14.49
C TYR A 168 -9.88 5.73 -15.64
N ALA A 169 -10.08 4.65 -16.42
CA ALA A 169 -9.26 4.35 -17.59
C ALA A 169 -9.28 5.49 -18.63
N GLU A 170 -10.45 6.07 -18.90
CA GLU A 170 -10.61 7.20 -19.83
C GLU A 170 -9.89 8.48 -19.35
N ASN A 171 -9.58 8.57 -18.05
CA ASN A 171 -8.80 9.65 -17.46
C ASN A 171 -7.28 9.38 -17.47
N ASN A 172 -6.80 8.35 -18.16
CA ASN A 172 -5.41 7.89 -18.17
C ASN A 172 -4.89 7.53 -16.78
N ILE A 173 -5.76 7.03 -15.89
CA ILE A 173 -5.36 6.56 -14.55
C ILE A 173 -5.35 5.03 -14.56
N ARG A 174 -4.18 4.45 -14.33
CA ARG A 174 -4.01 3.03 -14.13
C ARG A 174 -4.13 2.68 -12.65
N VAL A 175 -4.86 1.64 -12.31
CA VAL A 175 -5.02 1.17 -10.94
C VAL A 175 -4.76 -0.32 -10.89
N ASN A 176 -3.71 -0.73 -10.17
CA ASN A 176 -3.36 -2.13 -9.96
C ASN A 176 -3.22 -2.42 -8.46
N ALA A 177 -3.19 -3.69 -8.08
CA ALA A 177 -2.88 -4.10 -6.73
C ALA A 177 -1.72 -5.10 -6.72
N ILE A 178 -0.91 -5.01 -5.67
CA ILE A 178 0.03 -6.06 -5.31
C ILE A 178 -0.58 -6.95 -4.23
N ALA A 179 -0.30 -8.25 -4.29
CA ALA A 179 -0.72 -9.24 -3.31
C ALA A 179 0.53 -9.95 -2.72
N PRO A 180 1.22 -9.30 -1.76
CA PRO A 180 2.39 -9.87 -1.12
C PRO A 180 2.07 -11.12 -0.31
N GLY A 181 3.03 -12.06 -0.26
CA GLY A 181 3.08 -13.13 0.72
C GLY A 181 3.56 -12.64 2.09
N PHE A 182 4.15 -13.52 2.89
CA PHE A 182 4.82 -13.12 4.12
C PHE A 182 6.12 -12.38 3.81
N VAL A 183 6.18 -11.12 4.25
CA VAL A 183 7.33 -10.22 4.06
C VAL A 183 7.89 -9.83 5.42
N ASP A 184 9.20 -9.91 5.59
CA ASP A 184 9.87 -9.52 6.85
C ASP A 184 9.86 -7.99 6.99
N THR A 185 8.81 -7.50 7.63
CA THR A 185 8.55 -6.07 7.83
C THR A 185 8.14 -5.81 9.28
N ALA A 186 7.93 -4.54 9.62
CA ALA A 186 7.46 -4.13 10.94
C ALA A 186 6.12 -4.80 11.36
N ILE A 187 5.29 -5.22 10.43
CA ILE A 187 4.04 -5.98 10.73
C ILE A 187 4.37 -7.31 11.42
N LEU A 188 5.52 -7.92 11.11
CA LEU A 188 5.99 -9.17 11.71
C LEU A 188 6.96 -8.96 12.89
N SER A 189 7.21 -7.72 13.33
CA SER A 189 8.19 -7.43 14.38
C SER A 189 7.88 -8.07 15.75
N GLY A 190 6.59 -8.29 16.04
CA GLY A 190 6.13 -8.97 17.26
C GLY A 190 5.97 -10.47 17.13
N VAL A 191 6.23 -11.05 15.95
CA VAL A 191 6.06 -12.49 15.70
C VAL A 191 7.35 -13.22 16.10
N PRO A 192 7.27 -14.24 16.99
CA PRO A 192 8.44 -15.04 17.38
C PRO A 192 9.12 -15.72 16.17
N ASP A 193 10.46 -15.87 16.23
CA ASP A 193 11.24 -16.44 15.12
C ASP A 193 10.80 -17.84 14.70
N GLU A 194 10.29 -18.64 15.65
CA GLU A 194 9.75 -19.97 15.35
C GLU A 194 8.55 -19.90 14.41
N TYR A 195 7.65 -18.93 14.63
CA TYR A 195 6.51 -18.73 13.74
C TYR A 195 6.95 -18.17 12.39
N LYS A 196 7.95 -17.26 12.35
CA LYS A 196 8.53 -16.78 11.08
C LYS A 196 9.12 -17.93 10.27
N LYS A 197 9.76 -18.92 10.92
CA LYS A 197 10.26 -20.13 10.26
C LYS A 197 9.12 -21.00 9.68
N VAL A 198 7.97 -21.09 10.37
CA VAL A 198 6.78 -21.78 9.84
C VAL A 198 6.25 -21.02 8.62
N MET A 199 6.07 -19.68 8.73
CA MET A 199 5.65 -18.85 7.60
C MET A 199 6.57 -19.00 6.39
N ALA A 200 7.89 -19.07 6.61
CA ALA A 200 8.87 -19.27 5.54
C ALA A 200 8.70 -20.63 4.85
N LYS A 201 8.38 -21.71 5.60
CA LYS A 201 8.13 -23.04 5.05
C LYS A 201 6.83 -23.12 4.25
N ASP A 202 5.84 -22.28 4.57
CA ASP A 202 4.59 -22.20 3.83
C ASP A 202 4.76 -21.58 2.45
N MET A 203 5.82 -20.78 2.25
CA MET A 203 6.19 -20.25 0.94
C MET A 203 6.95 -21.30 0.13
N PRO A 204 6.50 -21.69 -1.07
CA PRO A 204 7.23 -22.63 -1.93
C PRO A 204 8.71 -22.25 -2.18
N ILE A 205 9.01 -20.95 -2.22
CA ILE A 205 10.38 -20.45 -2.33
C ILE A 205 11.25 -20.67 -1.08
N GLY A 206 10.63 -21.09 0.06
CA GLY A 206 11.32 -21.48 1.29
C GLY A 206 11.81 -20.35 2.19
N ARG A 207 11.40 -19.11 1.95
CA ARG A 207 11.77 -17.94 2.76
C ARG A 207 10.69 -16.86 2.76
N LEU A 208 10.80 -15.94 3.71
CA LEU A 208 10.05 -14.69 3.67
C LEU A 208 10.54 -13.81 2.51
N GLY A 209 9.64 -13.00 1.96
CA GLY A 209 10.01 -11.90 1.05
C GLY A 209 10.67 -10.76 1.82
N THR A 210 11.36 -9.88 1.10
CA THR A 210 11.88 -8.63 1.63
C THR A 210 11.01 -7.45 1.17
N ASP A 211 10.99 -6.37 1.94
CA ASP A 211 10.31 -5.13 1.57
C ASP A 211 10.85 -4.56 0.25
N ASP A 212 12.15 -4.75 -0.01
CA ASP A 212 12.82 -4.30 -1.22
C ASP A 212 12.40 -5.08 -2.48
N GLU A 213 12.13 -6.40 -2.36
CA GLU A 213 11.55 -7.20 -3.45
C GLU A 213 10.16 -6.68 -3.83
N ILE A 214 9.32 -6.36 -2.82
CA ILE A 214 8.00 -5.79 -3.06
C ILE A 214 8.10 -4.39 -3.67
N ALA A 215 9.01 -3.56 -3.17
CA ALA A 215 9.23 -2.21 -3.67
C ALA A 215 9.66 -2.18 -5.15
N THR A 216 10.36 -3.23 -5.62
CA THR A 216 10.71 -3.39 -7.04
C THR A 216 9.47 -3.52 -7.92
N LEU A 217 8.50 -4.33 -7.52
CA LEU A 217 7.23 -4.47 -8.24
C LEU A 217 6.40 -3.18 -8.17
N VAL A 218 6.36 -2.53 -7.00
CA VAL A 218 5.69 -1.23 -6.85
C VAL A 218 6.25 -0.21 -7.83
N LYS A 219 7.59 -0.08 -7.92
CA LYS A 219 8.25 0.83 -8.86
C LYS A 219 7.83 0.52 -10.31
N PHE A 220 7.85 -0.74 -10.72
CA PHE A 220 7.41 -1.15 -12.07
C PHE A 220 5.95 -0.75 -12.33
N LEU A 221 5.05 -1.04 -11.41
CA LEU A 221 3.62 -0.74 -11.59
C LEU A 221 3.29 0.75 -11.62
N LEU A 222 4.06 1.57 -10.91
CA LEU A 222 3.91 3.02 -10.93
C LEU A 222 4.55 3.68 -12.16
N SER A 223 5.44 2.97 -12.87
CA SER A 223 6.18 3.49 -14.03
C SER A 223 5.42 3.33 -15.35
N GLU A 224 5.94 3.97 -16.41
CA GLU A 224 5.44 3.82 -17.78
C GLU A 224 5.75 2.44 -18.39
N GLU A 225 6.66 1.64 -17.79
CA GLU A 225 6.94 0.27 -18.21
C GLU A 225 5.73 -0.65 -18.09
N SER A 226 4.78 -0.30 -17.21
CA SER A 226 3.51 -1.00 -17.03
C SER A 226 2.30 -0.27 -17.67
N SER A 227 2.54 0.52 -18.71
CA SER A 227 1.52 1.40 -19.33
C SER A 227 0.27 0.66 -19.84
N PHE A 228 0.36 -0.63 -20.14
CA PHE A 228 -0.79 -1.44 -20.58
C PHE A 228 -1.41 -2.30 -19.46
N MET A 229 -1.00 -2.05 -18.19
CA MET A 229 -1.50 -2.80 -17.03
C MET A 229 -2.46 -1.93 -16.21
N THR A 230 -3.73 -2.34 -16.12
CA THR A 230 -4.72 -1.76 -15.21
C THR A 230 -5.73 -2.83 -14.78
N GLY A 231 -6.21 -2.77 -13.54
CA GLY A 231 -7.13 -3.73 -12.94
C GLY A 231 -6.50 -5.06 -12.50
N ALA A 232 -5.18 -5.20 -12.64
CA ALA A 232 -4.47 -6.42 -12.29
C ALA A 232 -4.26 -6.53 -10.77
N ILE A 233 -4.35 -7.77 -10.27
CA ILE A 233 -3.96 -8.14 -8.90
C ILE A 233 -2.76 -9.06 -9.02
N ILE A 234 -1.57 -8.56 -8.68
CA ILE A 234 -0.32 -9.25 -8.96
C ILE A 234 0.22 -9.90 -7.68
N SER A 235 0.25 -11.24 -7.67
CA SER A 235 0.87 -12.00 -6.59
C SER A 235 2.38 -11.80 -6.60
N ILE A 236 2.94 -11.54 -5.41
CA ILE A 236 4.38 -11.53 -5.12
C ILE A 236 4.55 -12.22 -3.76
N ASP A 237 4.31 -13.52 -3.75
CA ASP A 237 4.02 -14.32 -2.56
C ASP A 237 4.87 -15.60 -2.44
N GLY A 238 5.98 -15.66 -3.17
CA GLY A 238 6.87 -16.83 -3.15
C GLY A 238 6.20 -18.13 -3.60
N GLY A 239 5.10 -18.05 -4.38
CA GLY A 239 4.35 -19.19 -4.90
C GLY A 239 3.25 -19.69 -3.97
N TYR A 240 2.92 -18.98 -2.89
CA TYR A 240 1.91 -19.40 -1.90
C TYR A 240 0.55 -19.66 -2.54
N THR A 241 0.08 -18.78 -3.42
CA THR A 241 -1.24 -18.90 -4.06
C THR A 241 -1.23 -19.71 -5.36
N ALA A 242 -0.11 -20.30 -5.75
CA ALA A 242 0.01 -21.12 -6.94
C ALA A 242 -0.28 -22.61 -6.69
N LYS A 243 -0.48 -23.02 -5.41
CA LYS A 243 -0.76 -24.40 -4.99
C LYS A 243 -2.22 -24.59 -4.64
#